data_836e7cdca0cec4d7d143943ad2317e3f
#
_entry.id   836e7cdca0cec4d7d143943ad2317e3f
#
_cell.length_a   1.000
_cell.length_b   1.000
_cell.length_c   1.000
_cell.angle_alpha   90.00
_cell.angle_beta   90.00
_cell.angle_gamma   90.00
#
_symmetry.space_group_name_H-M   'P 1'
#
loop_
_entity.id
_entity.type
_entity.pdbx_description
1 polymer ?
#
loop_
_entity_poly.entity_id
_entity_poly.type
_entity_poly.pdbx_seq_one_letter_code
_entity_poly.pdbx_strand_id
1 'polypeptide(L)'
;NVKKVKSKIKLFKNNNVPDQILPKKNWYKKFEKYWTPSETDAGKLLQNFIDKKVKDYGTLRDYPNINGTSRLSPYIRSGQIHVSLIWKKCNEKKPKNIGIKKYVNEIGWREFSHSLINYFPEMLKGNLRKEFDNFPWVKNKEFLNAWKQGMTGYPIVDAGMRQLYETGWMHNRIRM
;
A
#
# COMPACT_ATOMS: atom_id res chain seq x y z
N ASN A 1 17.36 19.49 11.74
CA ASN A 1 18.17 19.97 10.60
C ASN A 1 18.60 18.79 9.74
N VAL A 2 17.78 18.42 8.77
CA VAL A 2 18.19 17.47 7.74
C VAL A 2 19.10 18.24 6.77
N LYS A 3 20.41 18.00 6.85
CA LYS A 3 21.34 18.54 5.89
C LYS A 3 20.94 18.06 4.49
N LYS A 4 20.69 18.99 3.57
CA LYS A 4 20.57 18.68 2.15
C LYS A 4 21.87 18.01 1.67
N VAL A 5 21.85 16.70 1.52
CA VAL A 5 22.92 15.99 0.85
C VAL A 5 22.81 16.36 -0.62
N LYS A 6 23.69 17.23 -1.11
CA LYS A 6 23.90 17.44 -2.54
C LYS A 6 24.64 16.22 -3.09
N SER A 7 23.93 15.13 -3.30
CA SER A 7 24.49 14.03 -4.09
C SER A 7 24.50 14.48 -5.54
N LYS A 8 25.69 14.57 -6.15
CA LYS A 8 25.83 14.56 -7.60
C LYS A 8 25.50 13.13 -8.07
N ILE A 9 24.21 12.80 -8.14
CA ILE A 9 23.77 11.57 -8.78
C ILE A 9 24.10 11.76 -10.26
N LYS A 10 25.16 11.11 -10.75
CA LYS A 10 25.33 10.87 -12.17
C LYS A 10 24.15 9.99 -12.58
N LEU A 11 23.16 10.61 -13.20
CA LEU A 11 22.11 9.85 -13.89
C LEU A 11 22.83 9.05 -14.98
N PHE A 12 22.98 7.75 -14.74
CA PHE A 12 23.34 6.82 -15.79
C PHE A 12 22.21 6.90 -16.81
N LYS A 13 22.50 7.47 -17.98
CA LYS A 13 21.68 7.31 -19.18
C LYS A 13 21.79 5.86 -19.65
N ASN A 14 21.22 4.94 -18.89
CA ASN A 14 21.04 3.58 -19.34
C ASN A 14 19.69 3.54 -20.05
N ASN A 15 19.71 3.76 -21.37
CA ASN A 15 18.54 3.58 -22.23
C ASN A 15 18.14 2.09 -22.37
N ASN A 16 18.82 1.19 -21.68
CA ASN A 16 18.51 -0.23 -21.64
C ASN A 16 17.72 -0.55 -20.37
N VAL A 17 16.46 -0.11 -20.31
CA VAL A 17 15.50 -0.77 -19.45
C VAL A 17 15.32 -2.17 -20.06
N PRO A 18 15.64 -3.26 -19.35
CA PRO A 18 15.45 -4.60 -19.91
C PRO A 18 13.98 -4.78 -20.28
N ASP A 19 13.69 -5.18 -21.51
CA ASP A 19 12.34 -5.54 -21.99
C ASP A 19 11.67 -6.61 -21.12
N GLN A 20 12.42 -7.24 -20.22
CA GLN A 20 11.98 -8.29 -19.30
C GLN A 20 11.31 -7.80 -18.01
N ILE A 21 11.23 -6.50 -17.73
CA ILE A 21 10.60 -5.98 -16.51
C ILE A 21 9.07 -6.17 -16.56
N LEU A 22 8.49 -6.12 -17.74
CA LEU A 22 7.06 -6.33 -17.91
C LEU A 22 6.73 -7.80 -18.13
N PRO A 23 5.68 -8.33 -17.52
CA PRO A 23 5.22 -9.70 -17.78
C PRO A 23 4.90 -9.89 -19.26
N LYS A 24 5.26 -11.07 -19.82
CA LYS A 24 4.93 -11.44 -21.21
C LYS A 24 3.42 -11.37 -21.52
N LYS A 25 2.58 -11.63 -20.52
CA LYS A 25 1.11 -11.51 -20.63
C LYS A 25 0.67 -10.16 -20.07
N ASN A 26 -0.12 -9.43 -20.80
CA ASN A 26 -0.63 -8.09 -20.44
C ASN A 26 -1.76 -8.11 -19.39
N TRP A 27 -1.66 -8.97 -18.38
CA TRP A 27 -2.67 -9.09 -17.32
C TRP A 27 -2.87 -7.81 -16.50
N TYR A 28 -1.85 -6.96 -16.43
CA TYR A 28 -1.82 -5.70 -15.68
C TYR A 28 -2.48 -4.54 -16.43
N LYS A 29 -2.69 -4.64 -17.75
CA LYS A 29 -3.18 -3.54 -18.61
C LYS A 29 -4.52 -2.96 -18.14
N LYS A 30 -5.38 -3.78 -17.55
CA LYS A 30 -6.65 -3.33 -16.99
C LYS A 30 -6.49 -2.35 -15.81
N PHE A 31 -5.32 -2.35 -15.13
CA PHE A 31 -5.05 -1.45 -14.01
C PHE A 31 -4.82 0.00 -14.43
N GLU A 32 -4.48 0.24 -15.71
CA GLU A 32 -4.29 1.58 -16.28
C GLU A 32 -5.56 2.45 -16.17
N LYS A 33 -6.74 1.83 -16.07
CA LYS A 33 -8.01 2.53 -15.80
C LYS A 33 -8.07 3.16 -14.40
N TYR A 34 -7.30 2.63 -13.46
CA TYR A 34 -7.39 2.99 -12.03
C TYR A 34 -6.15 3.72 -11.54
N TRP A 35 -5.02 3.55 -12.21
CA TRP A 35 -3.73 4.03 -11.74
C TRP A 35 -2.94 4.68 -12.88
N THR A 36 -2.45 5.88 -12.59
CA THR A 36 -1.46 6.57 -13.44
C THR A 36 -0.15 6.60 -12.68
N PRO A 37 0.84 5.77 -13.04
CA PRO A 37 2.09 5.63 -12.30
C PRO A 37 3.02 6.83 -12.54
N SER A 38 2.80 7.94 -11.83
CA SER A 38 3.63 9.13 -11.90
C SER A 38 3.78 9.83 -10.54
N GLU A 39 4.89 10.54 -10.35
CA GLU A 39 5.12 11.37 -9.17
C GLU A 39 4.08 12.51 -9.09
N THR A 40 3.73 13.08 -10.23
CA THR A 40 2.72 14.15 -10.32
C THR A 40 1.37 13.69 -9.82
N ASP A 41 0.91 12.49 -10.23
CA ASP A 41 -0.39 11.99 -9.79
C ASP A 41 -0.37 11.53 -8.34
N ALA A 42 0.74 10.98 -7.85
CA ALA A 42 0.95 10.74 -6.43
C ALA A 42 0.81 12.03 -5.61
N GLY A 43 1.41 13.13 -6.09
CA GLY A 43 1.30 14.46 -5.47
C GLY A 43 -0.15 14.98 -5.47
N LYS A 44 -0.88 14.85 -6.59
CA LYS A 44 -2.29 15.24 -6.68
C LYS A 44 -3.17 14.41 -5.74
N LEU A 45 -2.95 13.11 -5.66
CA LEU A 45 -3.68 12.23 -4.74
C LEU A 45 -3.43 12.62 -3.28
N LEU A 46 -2.18 12.89 -2.91
CA LEU A 46 -1.84 13.37 -1.57
C LEU A 46 -2.56 14.68 -1.26
N GLN A 47 -2.49 15.66 -2.16
CA GLN A 47 -3.12 16.96 -1.96
C GLN A 47 -4.63 16.83 -1.82
N ASN A 48 -5.28 16.08 -2.71
CA ASN A 48 -6.73 15.82 -2.63
C ASN A 48 -7.12 15.11 -1.32
N PHE A 49 -6.31 14.16 -0.86
CA PHE A 49 -6.55 13.48 0.41
C PHE A 49 -6.47 14.45 1.59
N ILE A 50 -5.42 15.28 1.65
CA ILE A 50 -5.21 16.27 2.73
C ILE A 50 -6.32 17.32 2.74
N ASP A 51 -6.79 17.76 1.58
CA ASP A 51 -7.77 18.84 1.51
C ASP A 51 -9.20 18.36 1.76
N LYS A 52 -9.56 17.15 1.28
CA LYS A 52 -10.96 16.73 1.25
C LYS A 52 -11.29 15.55 2.16
N LYS A 53 -10.33 14.66 2.47
CA LYS A 53 -10.64 13.37 3.11
C LYS A 53 -10.02 13.20 4.49
N VAL A 54 -8.87 13.79 4.74
CA VAL A 54 -8.11 13.53 5.97
C VAL A 54 -8.88 13.91 7.23
N LYS A 55 -9.80 14.87 7.16
CA LYS A 55 -10.64 15.29 8.29
C LYS A 55 -11.41 14.08 8.88
N ASP A 56 -12.03 13.31 8.03
CA ASP A 56 -12.89 12.19 8.40
C ASP A 56 -12.17 10.83 8.35
N TYR A 57 -10.89 10.84 8.00
CA TYR A 57 -10.06 9.63 7.86
C TYR A 57 -10.12 8.73 9.10
N GLY A 58 -10.18 9.33 10.28
CA GLY A 58 -10.23 8.59 11.54
C GLY A 58 -11.37 7.59 11.64
N THR A 59 -12.48 7.86 10.99
CA THR A 59 -13.67 7.02 10.94
C THR A 59 -13.79 6.29 9.61
N LEU A 60 -13.69 7.04 8.49
CA LEU A 60 -13.96 6.49 7.16
C LEU A 60 -12.95 5.43 6.71
N ARG A 61 -11.77 5.40 7.31
CA ARG A 61 -10.76 4.36 7.05
C ARG A 61 -11.24 2.93 7.40
N ASP A 62 -12.24 2.81 8.24
CA ASP A 62 -12.75 1.51 8.70
C ASP A 62 -13.89 0.97 7.82
N TYR A 63 -14.36 1.76 6.85
CA TYR A 63 -15.43 1.40 5.94
C TYR A 63 -14.89 1.12 4.52
N PRO A 64 -14.74 -0.17 4.13
CA PRO A 64 -14.15 -0.54 2.83
C PRO A 64 -14.95 -0.07 1.61
N ASN A 65 -16.24 0.14 1.74
CA ASN A 65 -17.14 0.63 0.70
C ASN A 65 -17.03 2.13 0.46
N ILE A 66 -16.33 2.87 1.35
CA ILE A 66 -16.16 4.32 1.25
C ILE A 66 -14.75 4.65 0.78
N ASN A 67 -14.62 5.60 -0.15
CA ASN A 67 -13.31 6.09 -0.58
C ASN A 67 -12.71 7.07 0.43
N GLY A 68 -12.49 6.59 1.67
CA GLY A 68 -11.97 7.37 2.80
C GLY A 68 -10.45 7.32 3.00
N THR A 69 -9.71 6.57 2.19
CA THR A 69 -8.26 6.41 2.30
C THR A 69 -7.50 7.23 1.28
N SER A 70 -6.18 7.39 1.49
CA SER A 70 -5.32 8.14 0.57
C SER A 70 -5.03 7.40 -0.74
N ARG A 71 -5.13 6.08 -0.75
CA ARG A 71 -4.71 5.19 -1.85
C ARG A 71 -3.26 5.40 -2.33
N LEU A 72 -2.38 5.91 -1.46
CA LEU A 72 -0.98 6.18 -1.80
C LEU A 72 -0.06 4.95 -1.71
N SER A 73 -0.54 3.84 -1.18
CA SER A 73 0.31 2.66 -0.96
C SER A 73 1.04 2.14 -2.20
N PRO A 74 0.46 2.08 -3.41
CA PRO A 74 1.19 1.70 -4.61
C PRO A 74 2.32 2.67 -4.94
N TYR A 75 2.05 3.96 -4.85
CA TYR A 75 3.03 5.02 -5.14
C TYR A 75 4.18 5.07 -4.15
N ILE A 76 3.89 4.81 -2.86
CA ILE A 76 4.94 4.68 -1.83
C ILE A 76 5.79 3.45 -2.11
N ARG A 77 5.17 2.32 -2.47
CA ARG A 77 5.87 1.05 -2.74
C ARG A 77 6.80 1.15 -3.93
N SER A 78 6.41 1.88 -4.97
CA SER A 78 7.21 2.08 -6.20
C SER A 78 8.12 3.31 -6.15
N GLY A 79 8.19 4.02 -5.03
CA GLY A 79 9.08 5.17 -4.84
C GLY A 79 8.63 6.46 -5.54
N GLN A 80 7.42 6.51 -6.09
CA GLN A 80 6.87 7.69 -6.77
C GLN A 80 6.49 8.81 -5.78
N ILE A 81 6.36 8.49 -4.50
CA ILE A 81 6.23 9.48 -3.43
C ILE A 81 6.97 9.00 -2.19
N HIS A 82 7.81 9.85 -1.63
CA HIS A 82 8.54 9.52 -0.43
C HIS A 82 7.70 9.80 0.83
N VAL A 83 7.79 8.91 1.82
CA VAL A 83 7.02 8.98 3.08
C VAL A 83 7.26 10.28 3.84
N SER A 84 8.50 10.81 3.82
CA SER A 84 8.83 12.06 4.49
C SER A 84 8.07 13.26 3.92
N LEU A 85 7.77 13.27 2.60
CA LEU A 85 6.95 14.31 1.99
C LEU A 85 5.51 14.24 2.48
N ILE A 86 4.97 13.04 2.59
CA ILE A 86 3.61 12.82 3.12
C ILE A 86 3.54 13.32 4.57
N TRP A 87 4.51 12.91 5.39
CA TRP A 87 4.61 13.31 6.79
C TRP A 87 4.72 14.85 6.93
N LYS A 88 5.60 15.48 6.12
CA LYS A 88 5.76 16.94 6.08
C LYS A 88 4.46 17.64 5.75
N LYS A 89 3.80 17.25 4.65
CA LYS A 89 2.54 17.83 4.19
C LYS A 89 1.42 17.69 5.23
N CYS A 90 1.31 16.56 5.90
CA CYS A 90 0.35 16.36 6.98
C CYS A 90 0.63 17.26 8.18
N ASN A 91 1.90 17.52 8.51
CA ASN A 91 2.26 18.38 9.64
C ASN A 91 2.13 19.88 9.33
N GLU A 92 2.24 20.28 8.08
CA GLU A 92 2.03 21.65 7.61
C GLU A 92 0.55 22.04 7.59
N LYS A 93 -0.37 21.07 7.47
CA LYS A 93 -1.82 21.33 7.43
C LYS A 93 -2.34 21.90 8.74
N LYS A 94 -3.01 23.02 8.65
CA LYS A 94 -3.70 23.66 9.79
C LYS A 94 -5.17 23.92 9.44
N PRO A 95 -6.08 23.84 10.41
CA PRO A 95 -5.87 23.35 11.77
C PRO A 95 -5.59 21.84 11.81
N LYS A 96 -4.79 21.39 12.76
CA LYS A 96 -4.58 19.96 12.99
C LYS A 96 -5.86 19.31 13.49
N ASN A 97 -6.19 18.16 12.95
CA ASN A 97 -7.36 17.37 13.34
C ASN A 97 -6.98 15.93 13.67
N ILE A 98 -7.92 15.19 14.25
CA ILE A 98 -7.70 13.82 14.68
C ILE A 98 -7.41 12.88 13.52
N GLY A 99 -7.97 13.15 12.34
CA GLY A 99 -7.72 12.35 11.12
C GLY A 99 -6.27 12.45 10.66
N ILE A 100 -5.66 13.64 10.71
CA ILE A 100 -4.23 13.83 10.43
C ILE A 100 -3.39 13.02 11.41
N LYS A 101 -3.67 13.11 12.71
CA LYS A 101 -2.95 12.35 13.74
C LYS A 101 -3.03 10.85 13.48
N LYS A 102 -4.23 10.34 13.21
CA LYS A 102 -4.43 8.93 12.89
C LYS A 102 -3.70 8.51 11.61
N TYR A 103 -3.72 9.34 10.56
CA TYR A 103 -3.02 9.03 9.32
C TYR A 103 -1.50 9.01 9.48
N VAL A 104 -0.95 9.96 10.22
CA VAL A 104 0.50 9.99 10.54
C VAL A 104 0.90 8.76 11.37
N ASN A 105 0.05 8.30 12.28
CA ASN A 105 0.30 7.05 13.02
C ASN A 105 0.37 5.83 12.09
N GLU A 106 -0.45 5.76 11.03
CA GLU A 106 -0.36 4.66 10.06
C GLU A 106 0.97 4.66 9.29
N ILE A 107 1.52 5.84 9.03
CA ILE A 107 2.88 5.96 8.49
C ILE A 107 3.91 5.43 9.50
N GLY A 108 3.72 5.73 10.77
CA GLY A 108 4.55 5.19 11.86
C GLY A 108 4.51 3.65 11.93
N TRP A 109 3.32 3.04 11.79
CA TRP A 109 3.18 1.58 11.74
C TRP A 109 3.93 0.96 10.56
N ARG A 110 3.95 1.64 9.40
CA ARG A 110 4.75 1.19 8.27
C ARG A 110 6.24 1.16 8.60
N GLU A 111 6.77 2.21 9.21
CA GLU A 111 8.20 2.27 9.62
C GLU A 111 8.51 1.22 10.69
N PHE A 112 7.60 1.02 11.64
CA PHE A 112 7.71 -0.05 12.62
C PHE A 112 7.79 -1.43 11.96
N SER A 113 6.97 -1.69 10.93
CA SER A 113 7.02 -2.95 10.19
C SER A 113 8.36 -3.16 9.47
N HIS A 114 8.96 -2.11 8.92
CA HIS A 114 10.32 -2.18 8.37
C HIS A 114 11.38 -2.48 9.43
N SER A 115 11.23 -1.87 10.61
CA SER A 115 12.12 -2.15 11.74
C SER A 115 12.02 -3.61 12.20
N LEU A 116 10.81 -4.17 12.28
CA LEU A 116 10.60 -5.58 12.60
C LEU A 116 11.33 -6.51 11.63
N ILE A 117 11.20 -6.27 10.32
CA ILE A 117 11.89 -7.09 9.31
C ILE A 117 13.42 -6.96 9.44
N ASN A 118 13.90 -5.77 9.79
CA ASN A 118 15.33 -5.55 9.99
C ASN A 118 15.88 -6.30 11.21
N TYR A 119 15.13 -6.34 12.32
CA TYR A 119 15.53 -7.04 13.54
C TYR A 119 15.23 -8.55 13.53
N PHE A 120 14.21 -8.95 12.78
CA PHE A 120 13.73 -10.34 12.70
C PHE A 120 13.58 -10.78 11.24
N PRO A 121 14.69 -10.86 10.47
CA PRO A 121 14.62 -11.18 9.02
C PRO A 121 14.05 -12.57 8.74
N GLU A 122 14.10 -13.49 9.70
CA GLU A 122 13.52 -14.83 9.61
C GLU A 122 12.00 -14.82 9.40
N MET A 123 11.30 -13.76 9.86
CA MET A 123 9.86 -13.62 9.66
C MET A 123 9.43 -13.51 8.17
N LEU A 124 10.38 -13.29 7.28
CA LEU A 124 10.11 -13.33 5.82
C LEU A 124 9.90 -14.77 5.31
N LYS A 125 10.34 -15.77 6.04
CA LYS A 125 10.31 -17.20 5.66
C LYS A 125 9.51 -18.07 6.61
N GLY A 126 9.25 -17.60 7.81
CA GLY A 126 8.56 -18.36 8.85
C GLY A 126 7.74 -17.46 9.76
N ASN A 127 7.12 -18.06 10.76
CA ASN A 127 6.36 -17.32 11.75
C ASN A 127 7.30 -16.57 12.71
N LEU A 128 6.98 -15.31 13.02
CA LEU A 128 7.68 -14.56 14.07
C LEU A 128 7.51 -15.24 15.44
N ARG A 129 6.30 -15.71 15.71
CA ARG A 129 5.97 -16.52 16.88
C ARG A 129 6.02 -17.99 16.51
N LYS A 130 6.98 -18.71 17.06
CA LYS A 130 7.24 -20.14 16.73
C LYS A 130 6.09 -21.07 17.09
N GLU A 131 5.24 -20.67 18.05
CA GLU A 131 4.04 -21.43 18.42
C GLU A 131 3.11 -21.68 17.22
N PHE A 132 3.09 -20.76 16.23
CA PHE A 132 2.29 -20.91 15.01
C PHE A 132 2.87 -21.87 13.98
N ASP A 133 4.11 -22.35 14.15
CA ASP A 133 4.69 -23.35 13.26
C ASP A 133 3.94 -24.70 13.36
N ASN A 134 3.35 -24.96 14.54
CA ASN A 134 2.57 -26.17 14.83
C ASN A 134 1.07 -26.02 14.48
N PHE A 135 0.65 -24.88 13.93
CA PHE A 135 -0.75 -24.70 13.55
C PHE A 135 -1.14 -25.71 12.44
N PRO A 136 -2.28 -26.41 12.55
CA PRO A 136 -2.68 -27.45 11.61
C PRO A 136 -3.19 -26.86 10.28
N TRP A 137 -2.29 -26.34 9.48
CA TRP A 137 -2.61 -25.78 8.18
C TRP A 137 -3.13 -26.85 7.22
N VAL A 138 -4.34 -26.65 6.69
CA VAL A 138 -4.92 -27.55 5.69
C VAL A 138 -4.49 -27.10 4.29
N LYS A 139 -3.83 -28.00 3.54
CA LYS A 139 -3.51 -27.78 2.13
C LYS A 139 -4.67 -28.26 1.24
N ASN A 140 -5.58 -27.36 0.92
CA ASN A 140 -6.71 -27.63 0.03
C ASN A 140 -6.65 -26.74 -1.21
N LYS A 141 -6.49 -27.35 -2.39
CA LYS A 141 -6.40 -26.63 -3.67
C LYS A 141 -7.73 -25.99 -4.08
N GLU A 142 -8.86 -26.61 -3.76
CA GLU A 142 -10.18 -26.10 -4.10
C GLU A 142 -10.47 -24.82 -3.30
N PHE A 143 -10.22 -24.84 -1.99
CA PHE A 143 -10.38 -23.67 -1.12
C PHE A 143 -9.46 -22.52 -1.56
N LEU A 144 -8.21 -22.84 -1.91
CA LEU A 144 -7.28 -21.85 -2.41
C LEU A 144 -7.76 -21.21 -3.72
N ASN A 145 -8.30 -22.02 -4.65
CA ASN A 145 -8.83 -21.52 -5.90
C ASN A 145 -10.10 -20.68 -5.70
N ALA A 146 -11.02 -21.14 -4.85
CA ALA A 146 -12.20 -20.37 -4.49
C ALA A 146 -11.83 -19.01 -3.90
N TRP A 147 -10.86 -18.98 -2.98
CA TRP A 147 -10.35 -17.73 -2.40
C TRP A 147 -9.73 -16.82 -3.48
N LYS A 148 -8.85 -17.34 -4.35
CA LYS A 148 -8.24 -16.56 -5.44
C LYS A 148 -9.26 -15.94 -6.39
N GLN A 149 -10.37 -16.64 -6.61
CA GLN A 149 -11.43 -16.20 -7.54
C GLN A 149 -12.50 -15.33 -6.85
N GLY A 150 -12.44 -15.17 -5.53
CA GLY A 150 -13.48 -14.48 -4.76
C GLY A 150 -14.81 -15.23 -4.79
N MET A 151 -14.75 -16.55 -4.57
CA MET A 151 -15.87 -17.49 -4.61
C MET A 151 -15.91 -18.35 -3.34
N THR A 152 -15.55 -17.78 -2.20
CA THR A 152 -15.52 -18.50 -0.92
C THR A 152 -16.90 -18.63 -0.28
N GLY A 153 -17.87 -17.82 -0.73
CA GLY A 153 -19.18 -17.68 -0.09
C GLY A 153 -19.22 -16.67 1.07
N TYR A 154 -18.08 -16.08 1.42
CA TYR A 154 -18.01 -14.98 2.39
C TYR A 154 -18.01 -13.64 1.65
N PRO A 155 -19.13 -12.88 1.64
CA PRO A 155 -19.29 -11.72 0.75
C PRO A 155 -18.17 -10.68 0.83
N ILE A 156 -17.70 -10.37 2.04
CA ILE A 156 -16.64 -9.37 2.23
C ILE A 156 -15.28 -9.85 1.70
N VAL A 157 -14.96 -11.12 1.86
CA VAL A 157 -13.74 -11.76 1.34
C VAL A 157 -13.78 -11.76 -0.18
N ASP A 158 -14.90 -12.21 -0.73
CA ASP A 158 -15.09 -12.33 -2.17
C ASP A 158 -15.05 -10.97 -2.86
N ALA A 159 -15.72 -9.97 -2.29
CA ALA A 159 -15.66 -8.60 -2.78
C ALA A 159 -14.23 -8.04 -2.77
N GLY A 160 -13.46 -8.30 -1.70
CA GLY A 160 -12.08 -7.87 -1.57
C GLY A 160 -11.17 -8.53 -2.63
N MET A 161 -11.30 -9.84 -2.84
CA MET A 161 -10.51 -10.56 -3.84
C MET A 161 -10.85 -10.14 -5.26
N ARG A 162 -12.13 -9.90 -5.57
CA ARG A 162 -12.56 -9.36 -6.87
C ARG A 162 -12.04 -7.94 -7.09
N GLN A 163 -12.09 -7.08 -6.06
CA GLN A 163 -11.51 -5.73 -6.12
C GLN A 163 -10.01 -5.79 -6.39
N LEU A 164 -9.28 -6.67 -5.69
CA LEU A 164 -7.85 -6.84 -5.92
C LEU A 164 -7.56 -7.30 -7.36
N TYR A 165 -8.31 -8.27 -7.85
CA TYR A 165 -8.14 -8.79 -9.20
C TYR A 165 -8.44 -7.72 -10.26
N GLU A 166 -9.48 -6.91 -10.07
CA GLU A 166 -9.87 -5.88 -11.04
C GLU A 166 -8.98 -4.65 -11.00
N THR A 167 -8.60 -4.20 -9.80
CA THR A 167 -7.95 -2.88 -9.63
C THR A 167 -6.49 -2.94 -9.22
N GLY A 168 -5.98 -4.11 -8.84
CA GLY A 168 -4.66 -4.26 -8.23
C GLY A 168 -4.57 -3.74 -6.79
N TRP A 169 -5.69 -3.33 -6.19
CA TRP A 169 -5.74 -2.78 -4.84
C TRP A 169 -6.84 -3.41 -4.00
N MET A 170 -6.58 -3.57 -2.71
CA MET A 170 -7.54 -4.05 -1.72
C MET A 170 -7.46 -3.19 -0.48
N HIS A 171 -8.61 -2.90 0.11
CA HIS A 171 -8.68 -2.15 1.35
C HIS A 171 -7.98 -2.88 2.49
N ASN A 172 -7.24 -2.15 3.36
CA ASN A 172 -6.43 -2.76 4.42
C ASN A 172 -7.26 -3.63 5.39
N ARG A 173 -8.48 -3.20 5.75
CA ARG A 173 -9.38 -3.96 6.64
C ARG A 173 -9.88 -5.28 6.05
N ILE A 174 -9.84 -5.42 4.73
CA ILE A 174 -10.24 -6.66 4.05
C ILE A 174 -9.06 -7.63 3.93
N ARG A 175 -7.84 -7.10 3.96
CA ARG A 175 -6.62 -7.86 3.79
C ARG A 175 -6.20 -8.66 5.03
N MET A 176 -6.69 -8.26 6.21
CA MET A 176 -6.31 -8.84 7.50
C MET A 176 -7.15 -10.07 7.83
#